data_c850d9ae0381cbd211e1c2ed8769920e
#
_entry.id   c850d9ae0381cbd211e1c2ed8769920e
#
_cell.length_a   1.000
_cell.length_b   1.000
_cell.length_c   1.000
_cell.angle_alpha   90.00
_cell.angle_beta   90.00
_cell.angle_gamma   90.00
#
_symmetry.space_group_name_H-M   'P 1'
#
loop_
_entity.id
_entity.type
_entity.pdbx_description
1 polymer ?
#
loop_
_entity_poly.entity_id
_entity_poly.type
_entity_poly.pdbx_seq_one_letter_code
_entity_poly.pdbx_strand_id
1 'polypeptide(L)'
;VRRLVCVGGSDAGIAAALRARELDPSWDVTVVLADAYPNYSVCGIPFWISGEVTDVTSLAHRDRATIEAHGIELLTDTLARELDVAHHRLVATGPGGGELELAWDRLVIATGANPVVPRIEGIGELTPADGVHLLHAMGDALALSRTLAEREVRRAVIIGAGYIGLEMTEALTARGIQVHLLETLPEVLPTVDPELGARVRAELVAHGVDVRTATPARRIERAARGLAVVAQGTAGGELVRLDAELVLVVTGVAPNAELAARAGIELGVRGAIRVDPAMRTNAPDVLAAGDCVITHHRLAGETYLPLGTTAHKQGRIAGENALGGERRFAGSLGTQVLRTFELVAARTGLRDPEARAVGFDPATVGIQANDHKAYYPGAEPIALRFSADRATGRVLGVQMVGRLQSAIHKRIDVAAVAIAAGVGVEDVNDLDLSYTPPLGSPWDPLQEAAQAWRREWAASATSGSA
;
A
#
# COMPACT_ATOMS: atom_id res chain seq x y z
N VAL A 1 -9.02 -30.12 22.07
CA VAL A 1 -7.98 -29.22 21.53
C VAL A 1 -8.65 -27.93 21.09
N ARG A 2 -8.10 -26.77 21.46
CA ARG A 2 -8.63 -25.45 21.04
C ARG A 2 -8.25 -25.17 19.59
N ARG A 3 -9.18 -24.56 18.84
CA ARG A 3 -9.06 -24.31 17.41
C ARG A 3 -9.02 -22.84 17.09
N LEU A 4 -7.97 -22.43 16.35
CA LEU A 4 -7.88 -21.11 15.74
C LEU A 4 -8.06 -21.25 14.24
N VAL A 5 -9.06 -20.54 13.69
CA VAL A 5 -9.24 -20.45 12.25
C VAL A 5 -8.88 -19.03 11.78
N CYS A 6 -7.97 -18.92 10.80
CA CYS A 6 -7.61 -17.68 10.14
C CYS A 6 -8.20 -17.67 8.72
N VAL A 7 -9.01 -16.70 8.39
CA VAL A 7 -9.62 -16.54 7.06
C VAL A 7 -8.82 -15.54 6.26
N GLY A 8 -7.98 -16.04 5.36
CA GLY A 8 -7.02 -15.29 4.55
C GLY A 8 -5.59 -15.78 4.74
N GLY A 9 -4.91 -16.06 3.65
CA GLY A 9 -3.58 -16.70 3.61
C GLY A 9 -2.44 -15.78 3.17
N SER A 10 -2.64 -14.45 3.20
CA SER A 10 -1.58 -13.46 2.96
C SER A 10 -0.95 -12.99 4.29
N ASP A 11 -0.38 -11.81 4.31
CA ASP A 11 0.47 -11.28 5.39
C ASP A 11 -0.17 -11.36 6.78
N ALA A 12 -1.40 -10.86 6.94
CA ALA A 12 -2.03 -10.79 8.25
C ALA A 12 -2.45 -12.15 8.78
N GLY A 13 -3.10 -12.99 7.95
CA GLY A 13 -3.58 -14.31 8.37
C GLY A 13 -2.44 -15.27 8.69
N ILE A 14 -1.41 -15.32 7.85
CA ILE A 14 -0.23 -16.15 8.11
C ILE A 14 0.56 -15.63 9.33
N ALA A 15 0.70 -14.30 9.49
CA ALA A 15 1.35 -13.74 10.68
C ALA A 15 0.59 -14.09 11.97
N ALA A 16 -0.75 -14.12 11.93
CA ALA A 16 -1.57 -14.53 13.06
C ALA A 16 -1.42 -16.02 13.38
N ALA A 17 -1.48 -16.88 12.36
CA ALA A 17 -1.34 -18.32 12.51
C ALA A 17 0.04 -18.72 13.06
N LEU A 18 1.11 -18.16 12.48
CA LEU A 18 2.48 -18.39 12.94
C LEU A 18 2.69 -17.91 14.39
N ARG A 19 2.14 -16.74 14.73
CA ARG A 19 2.27 -16.23 16.10
C ARG A 19 1.53 -17.09 17.11
N ALA A 20 0.38 -17.59 16.77
CA ALA A 20 -0.37 -18.51 17.62
C ALA A 20 0.44 -19.79 17.90
N ARG A 21 1.00 -20.42 16.85
CA ARG A 21 1.85 -21.62 16.97
C ARG A 21 3.15 -21.38 17.73
N GLU A 22 3.74 -20.18 17.57
CA GLU A 22 4.93 -19.76 18.33
C GLU A 22 4.66 -19.71 19.84
N LEU A 23 3.48 -19.23 20.24
CA LEU A 23 3.11 -19.03 21.65
C LEU A 23 2.58 -20.29 22.33
N ASP A 24 1.73 -21.03 21.66
CA ASP A 24 1.13 -22.25 22.23
C ASP A 24 0.92 -23.32 21.14
N PRO A 25 1.86 -24.27 21.01
CA PRO A 25 1.75 -25.37 20.06
C PRO A 25 0.61 -26.36 20.31
N SER A 26 -0.15 -26.22 21.41
CA SER A 26 -1.29 -27.11 21.69
C SER A 26 -2.57 -26.72 20.94
N TRP A 27 -2.59 -25.55 20.30
CA TRP A 27 -3.73 -25.12 19.48
C TRP A 27 -3.68 -25.77 18.09
N ASP A 28 -4.80 -26.24 17.62
CA ASP A 28 -4.97 -26.54 16.19
C ASP A 28 -5.18 -25.23 15.44
N VAL A 29 -4.35 -24.97 14.45
CA VAL A 29 -4.40 -23.74 13.66
C VAL A 29 -4.63 -24.06 12.20
N THR A 30 -5.76 -23.59 11.67
CA THR A 30 -6.15 -23.74 10.27
C THR A 30 -6.20 -22.39 9.59
N VAL A 31 -5.60 -22.27 8.40
CA VAL A 31 -5.70 -21.10 7.52
C VAL A 31 -6.53 -21.47 6.30
N VAL A 32 -7.60 -20.71 6.06
CA VAL A 32 -8.49 -20.87 4.91
C VAL A 32 -8.17 -19.75 3.92
N LEU A 33 -7.79 -20.10 2.69
CA LEU A 33 -7.53 -19.09 1.66
C LEU A 33 -8.16 -19.48 0.32
N ALA A 34 -8.67 -18.47 -0.37
CA ALA A 34 -9.47 -18.62 -1.57
C ALA A 34 -8.66 -18.99 -2.82
N ASP A 35 -7.34 -18.84 -2.78
CA ASP A 35 -6.42 -19.16 -3.87
C ASP A 35 -5.37 -20.23 -3.46
N ALA A 36 -4.45 -20.54 -4.36
CA ALA A 36 -3.41 -21.55 -4.17
C ALA A 36 -2.06 -20.96 -3.67
N TYR A 37 -2.00 -19.66 -3.32
CA TYR A 37 -0.74 -18.92 -3.16
C TYR A 37 -0.58 -18.36 -1.73
N PRO A 38 -0.33 -19.22 -0.72
CA PRO A 38 -0.16 -18.76 0.66
C PRO A 38 1.11 -17.93 0.81
N ASN A 39 0.99 -16.78 1.51
CA ASN A 39 2.09 -15.89 1.90
C ASN A 39 2.98 -15.38 0.74
N TYR A 40 2.39 -15.18 -0.45
CA TYR A 40 3.10 -14.54 -1.55
C TYR A 40 3.12 -13.02 -1.39
N SER A 41 4.27 -12.41 -1.71
CA SER A 41 4.45 -10.98 -1.76
C SER A 41 3.80 -10.38 -2.99
N VAL A 42 2.62 -9.80 -2.85
CA VAL A 42 1.96 -9.07 -3.95
C VAL A 42 2.74 -7.81 -4.36
N CYS A 43 3.52 -7.23 -3.45
CA CYS A 43 4.42 -6.11 -3.76
C CYS A 43 5.60 -6.52 -4.67
N GLY A 44 5.91 -7.80 -4.78
CA GLY A 44 6.92 -8.33 -5.69
C GLY A 44 6.45 -8.51 -7.14
N ILE A 45 5.15 -8.44 -7.38
CA ILE A 45 4.55 -8.70 -8.71
C ILE A 45 5.14 -7.78 -9.80
N PRO A 46 5.27 -6.46 -9.64
CA PRO A 46 5.84 -5.60 -10.68
C PRO A 46 7.27 -6.00 -11.04
N PHE A 47 8.10 -6.38 -10.05
CA PHE A 47 9.48 -6.80 -10.26
C PHE A 47 9.58 -8.17 -10.95
N TRP A 48 8.62 -9.05 -10.71
CA TRP A 48 8.51 -10.30 -11.47
C TRP A 48 8.03 -10.06 -12.90
N ILE A 49 7.02 -9.22 -13.09
CA ILE A 49 6.54 -8.85 -14.43
C ILE A 49 7.61 -8.14 -15.24
N SER A 50 8.44 -7.27 -14.63
CA SER A 50 9.57 -6.62 -15.32
C SER A 50 10.66 -7.60 -15.75
N GLY A 51 10.80 -8.72 -15.04
CA GLY A 51 11.87 -9.71 -15.22
C GLY A 51 13.06 -9.47 -14.28
N GLU A 52 13.05 -8.45 -13.40
CA GLU A 52 14.07 -8.29 -12.35
C GLU A 52 14.05 -9.49 -11.40
N VAL A 53 12.88 -9.99 -11.06
CA VAL A 53 12.68 -11.27 -10.34
C VAL A 53 12.30 -12.31 -11.38
N THR A 54 13.15 -13.30 -11.58
CA THR A 54 12.99 -14.29 -12.66
C THR A 54 12.09 -15.47 -12.30
N ASP A 55 12.01 -15.81 -11.01
CA ASP A 55 11.22 -16.94 -10.51
C ASP A 55 10.07 -16.44 -9.62
N VAL A 56 8.84 -16.67 -10.06
CA VAL A 56 7.63 -16.30 -9.32
C VAL A 56 7.54 -16.98 -7.96
N THR A 57 8.11 -18.17 -7.80
CA THR A 57 8.09 -18.88 -6.52
C THR A 57 8.90 -18.19 -5.44
N SER A 58 9.90 -17.39 -5.84
CA SER A 58 10.69 -16.56 -4.92
C SER A 58 9.90 -15.41 -4.28
N LEU A 59 8.70 -15.09 -4.80
CA LEU A 59 7.79 -14.12 -4.18
C LEU A 59 7.12 -14.68 -2.91
N ALA A 60 7.15 -15.99 -2.68
CA ALA A 60 6.65 -16.56 -1.43
C ALA A 60 7.58 -16.18 -0.27
N HIS A 61 7.07 -15.43 0.72
CA HIS A 61 7.82 -15.19 1.96
C HIS A 61 8.10 -16.50 2.70
N ARG A 62 7.15 -17.42 2.62
CA ARG A 62 7.25 -18.81 3.06
C ARG A 62 6.47 -19.68 2.10
N ASP A 63 7.04 -20.78 1.68
CA ASP A 63 6.32 -21.77 0.90
C ASP A 63 5.35 -22.59 1.78
N ARG A 64 4.46 -23.33 1.13
CA ARG A 64 3.47 -24.19 1.78
C ARG A 64 4.10 -25.13 2.79
N ALA A 65 5.18 -25.82 2.40
CA ALA A 65 5.83 -26.83 3.24
C ALA A 65 6.41 -26.19 4.53
N THR A 66 6.99 -25.01 4.42
CA THR A 66 7.48 -24.25 5.57
C THR A 66 6.36 -23.87 6.52
N ILE A 67 5.20 -23.42 6.03
CA ILE A 67 4.06 -23.06 6.86
C ILE A 67 3.50 -24.30 7.57
N GLU A 68 3.29 -25.40 6.82
CA GLU A 68 2.78 -26.67 7.36
C GLU A 68 3.74 -27.28 8.38
N ALA A 69 5.07 -27.12 8.23
CA ALA A 69 6.07 -27.56 9.20
C ALA A 69 5.94 -26.86 10.57
N HIS A 70 5.29 -25.68 10.64
CA HIS A 70 4.93 -25.06 11.92
C HIS A 70 3.66 -25.63 12.54
N GLY A 71 3.08 -26.69 11.96
CA GLY A 71 1.85 -27.31 12.43
C GLY A 71 0.59 -26.49 12.11
N ILE A 72 0.60 -25.77 11.01
CA ILE A 72 -0.53 -25.01 10.48
C ILE A 72 -1.15 -25.80 9.34
N GLU A 73 -2.45 -26.07 9.41
CA GLU A 73 -3.19 -26.64 8.31
C GLU A 73 -3.55 -25.55 7.29
N LEU A 74 -3.21 -25.77 6.00
CA LEU A 74 -3.54 -24.86 4.91
C LEU A 74 -4.65 -25.43 4.02
N LEU A 75 -5.81 -24.80 4.05
CA LEU A 75 -6.93 -25.08 3.14
C LEU A 75 -6.91 -24.07 1.99
N THR A 76 -6.12 -24.37 0.95
CA THR A 76 -6.02 -23.57 -0.29
C THR A 76 -7.21 -23.82 -1.19
N ASP A 77 -7.45 -22.91 -2.16
CA ASP A 77 -8.59 -22.97 -3.07
C ASP A 77 -9.92 -23.15 -2.32
N THR A 78 -9.99 -22.60 -1.11
CA THR A 78 -11.11 -22.76 -0.18
C THR A 78 -11.65 -21.38 0.19
N LEU A 79 -12.86 -21.06 -0.30
CA LEU A 79 -13.48 -19.75 -0.12
C LEU A 79 -14.46 -19.78 1.06
N ALA A 80 -14.18 -19.00 2.10
CA ALA A 80 -15.10 -18.76 3.20
C ALA A 80 -16.38 -18.06 2.70
N ARG A 81 -17.55 -18.64 2.98
CA ARG A 81 -18.87 -18.20 2.49
C ARG A 81 -19.75 -17.59 3.55
N GLU A 82 -19.79 -18.20 4.70
CA GLU A 82 -20.67 -17.81 5.79
C GLU A 82 -19.95 -17.96 7.13
N LEU A 83 -20.13 -17.00 8.00
CA LEU A 83 -19.62 -17.01 9.37
C LEU A 83 -20.80 -16.92 10.36
N ASP A 84 -21.04 -18.01 11.08
CA ASP A 84 -21.98 -18.08 12.17
C ASP A 84 -21.25 -17.88 13.51
N VAL A 85 -21.26 -16.65 13.99
CA VAL A 85 -20.57 -16.28 15.23
C VAL A 85 -21.22 -16.95 16.45
N ALA A 86 -22.56 -17.08 16.46
CA ALA A 86 -23.29 -17.61 17.61
C ALA A 86 -23.00 -19.09 17.86
N HIS A 87 -22.76 -19.86 16.79
CA HIS A 87 -22.49 -21.30 16.86
C HIS A 87 -21.01 -21.63 16.61
N HIS A 88 -20.13 -20.65 16.53
CA HIS A 88 -18.68 -20.82 16.28
C HIS A 88 -18.39 -21.70 15.04
N ARG A 89 -19.08 -21.39 13.92
CA ARG A 89 -19.02 -22.14 12.69
C ARG A 89 -18.64 -21.27 11.50
N LEU A 90 -17.74 -21.76 10.67
CA LEU A 90 -17.37 -21.19 9.37
C LEU A 90 -17.75 -22.17 8.28
N VAL A 91 -18.55 -21.73 7.32
CA VAL A 91 -18.85 -22.50 6.10
C VAL A 91 -17.97 -22.00 4.96
N ALA A 92 -17.31 -22.92 4.29
CA ALA A 92 -16.44 -22.63 3.17
C ALA A 92 -16.74 -23.56 1.98
N THR A 93 -16.39 -23.13 0.78
CA THR A 93 -16.42 -23.96 -0.43
C THR A 93 -15.00 -24.34 -0.78
N GLY A 94 -14.69 -25.63 -0.73
CA GLY A 94 -13.39 -26.19 -1.07
C GLY A 94 -13.18 -26.44 -2.56
N PRO A 95 -12.02 -27.00 -2.92
CA PRO A 95 -11.73 -27.44 -4.29
C PRO A 95 -12.83 -28.36 -4.82
N GLY A 96 -13.27 -28.13 -6.06
CA GLY A 96 -14.35 -28.92 -6.66
C GLY A 96 -15.77 -28.54 -6.25
N GLY A 97 -15.96 -27.47 -5.45
CA GLY A 97 -17.27 -26.93 -5.09
C GLY A 97 -17.94 -27.62 -3.89
N GLY A 98 -17.23 -28.53 -3.21
CA GLY A 98 -17.72 -29.19 -1.99
C GLY A 98 -17.82 -28.20 -0.81
N GLU A 99 -18.89 -28.30 -0.01
CA GLU A 99 -19.05 -27.53 1.21
C GLU A 99 -18.20 -28.15 2.33
N LEU A 100 -17.54 -27.27 3.09
CA LEU A 100 -16.72 -27.60 4.23
C LEU A 100 -17.21 -26.77 5.43
N GLU A 101 -17.41 -27.41 6.56
CA GLU A 101 -17.78 -26.77 7.80
C GLU A 101 -16.64 -26.86 8.81
N LEU A 102 -16.19 -25.72 9.32
CA LEU A 102 -15.12 -25.60 10.30
C LEU A 102 -15.65 -25.04 11.61
N ALA A 103 -15.48 -25.80 12.68
CA ALA A 103 -15.75 -25.29 14.02
C ALA A 103 -14.50 -24.62 14.57
N TRP A 104 -14.68 -23.54 15.33
CA TRP A 104 -13.57 -22.75 15.88
C TRP A 104 -13.84 -22.30 17.31
N ASP A 105 -12.78 -22.08 18.10
CA ASP A 105 -12.85 -21.45 19.41
C ASP A 105 -12.44 -19.98 19.33
N ARG A 106 -11.57 -19.66 18.37
CA ARG A 106 -11.13 -18.29 18.00
C ARG A 106 -11.07 -18.17 16.49
N LEU A 107 -11.40 -16.99 15.99
CA LEU A 107 -11.35 -16.72 14.56
C LEU A 107 -10.63 -15.39 14.28
N VAL A 108 -9.78 -15.36 13.26
CA VAL A 108 -9.14 -14.15 12.74
C VAL A 108 -9.59 -13.94 11.29
N ILE A 109 -10.29 -12.82 11.05
CA ILE A 109 -10.64 -12.38 9.69
C ILE A 109 -9.48 -11.58 9.13
N ALA A 110 -8.87 -12.10 8.06
CA ALA A 110 -7.73 -11.49 7.37
C ALA A 110 -7.94 -11.52 5.85
N THR A 111 -9.16 -11.23 5.41
CA THR A 111 -9.64 -11.34 4.03
C THR A 111 -9.06 -10.30 3.07
N GLY A 112 -8.27 -9.35 3.56
CA GLY A 112 -7.54 -8.38 2.74
C GLY A 112 -8.44 -7.35 2.09
N ALA A 113 -8.13 -7.00 0.86
CA ALA A 113 -8.86 -6.01 0.07
C ALA A 113 -9.21 -6.55 -1.31
N ASN A 114 -10.14 -5.89 -2.00
CA ASN A 114 -10.50 -6.16 -3.38
C ASN A 114 -10.12 -4.97 -4.25
N PRO A 115 -9.72 -5.18 -5.52
CA PRO A 115 -9.50 -4.08 -6.45
C PRO A 115 -10.80 -3.30 -6.69
N VAL A 116 -10.69 -1.99 -6.75
CA VAL A 116 -11.80 -1.12 -7.12
C VAL A 116 -11.95 -1.15 -8.64
N VAL A 117 -13.10 -1.59 -9.11
CA VAL A 117 -13.46 -1.51 -10.53
C VAL A 117 -14.18 -0.18 -10.78
N PRO A 118 -13.56 0.76 -11.51
CA PRO A 118 -14.16 2.06 -11.77
C PRO A 118 -15.36 1.95 -12.72
N ARG A 119 -16.22 2.96 -12.69
CA ARG A 119 -17.36 3.05 -13.63
C ARG A 119 -16.86 3.52 -15.00
N ILE A 120 -16.37 2.59 -15.80
CA ILE A 120 -15.92 2.79 -17.18
C ILE A 120 -16.82 1.95 -18.06
N GLU A 121 -17.39 2.55 -19.11
CA GLU A 121 -18.25 1.84 -20.07
C GLU A 121 -17.48 0.68 -20.72
N GLY A 122 -18.09 -0.48 -20.81
CA GLY A 122 -17.54 -1.69 -21.42
C GLY A 122 -16.61 -2.52 -20.52
N ILE A 123 -16.18 -2.01 -19.34
CA ILE A 123 -15.24 -2.75 -18.48
C ILE A 123 -15.81 -4.08 -17.97
N GLY A 124 -17.12 -4.17 -17.71
CA GLY A 124 -17.78 -5.37 -17.22
C GLY A 124 -17.99 -6.46 -18.27
N GLU A 125 -17.79 -6.14 -19.56
CA GLU A 125 -17.95 -7.05 -20.69
C GLU A 125 -16.61 -7.62 -21.17
N LEU A 126 -15.51 -7.14 -20.59
CA LEU A 126 -14.15 -7.47 -20.98
C LEU A 126 -13.44 -8.23 -19.86
N THR A 127 -12.62 -9.17 -20.26
CA THR A 127 -11.94 -10.13 -19.37
C THR A 127 -10.44 -10.16 -19.65
N PRO A 128 -9.64 -10.87 -18.84
CA PRO A 128 -8.23 -11.13 -19.16
C PRO A 128 -8.04 -11.78 -20.54
N ALA A 129 -9.02 -12.59 -21.02
CA ALA A 129 -9.01 -13.16 -22.35
C ALA A 129 -9.15 -12.11 -23.45
N ASP A 130 -9.65 -10.93 -23.17
CA ASP A 130 -9.70 -9.81 -24.11
C ASP A 130 -8.45 -8.91 -23.99
N GLY A 131 -7.69 -9.03 -22.90
CA GLY A 131 -6.52 -8.21 -22.60
C GLY A 131 -6.80 -7.11 -21.55
N VAL A 132 -7.94 -7.17 -20.83
CA VAL A 132 -8.25 -6.26 -19.73
C VAL A 132 -7.96 -6.96 -18.39
N HIS A 133 -7.10 -6.38 -17.59
CA HIS A 133 -6.66 -6.96 -16.33
C HIS A 133 -6.89 -6.00 -15.16
N LEU A 134 -7.32 -6.54 -14.03
CA LEU A 134 -7.09 -5.98 -12.71
C LEU A 134 -5.76 -6.54 -12.18
N LEU A 135 -5.20 -5.94 -11.13
CA LEU A 135 -4.00 -6.48 -10.50
C LEU A 135 -4.05 -6.24 -9.00
N HIS A 136 -4.24 -7.32 -8.25
CA HIS A 136 -4.24 -7.27 -6.78
C HIS A 136 -3.76 -8.59 -6.16
N ALA A 137 -4.06 -9.73 -6.76
CA ALA A 137 -3.71 -11.05 -6.25
C ALA A 137 -2.75 -11.80 -7.20
N MET A 138 -2.17 -12.91 -6.72
CA MET A 138 -1.28 -13.74 -7.55
C MET A 138 -1.99 -14.32 -8.76
N GLY A 139 -3.28 -14.66 -8.65
CA GLY A 139 -4.09 -15.11 -9.79
C GLY A 139 -4.16 -14.09 -10.92
N ASP A 140 -4.33 -12.81 -10.58
CA ASP A 140 -4.32 -11.69 -11.56
C ASP A 140 -2.95 -11.56 -12.21
N ALA A 141 -1.88 -11.64 -11.42
CA ALA A 141 -0.51 -11.53 -11.91
C ALA A 141 -0.15 -12.67 -12.89
N LEU A 142 -0.57 -13.89 -12.59
CA LEU A 142 -0.38 -15.04 -13.47
C LEU A 142 -1.20 -14.94 -14.75
N ALA A 143 -2.43 -14.40 -14.68
CA ALA A 143 -3.24 -14.13 -15.86
C ALA A 143 -2.59 -13.06 -16.75
N LEU A 144 -2.08 -11.97 -16.15
CA LEU A 144 -1.34 -10.93 -16.85
C LEU A 144 -0.06 -11.49 -17.49
N SER A 145 0.71 -12.26 -16.75
CA SER A 145 1.94 -12.90 -17.25
C SER A 145 1.67 -13.81 -18.45
N ARG A 146 0.59 -14.59 -18.42
CA ARG A 146 0.16 -15.41 -19.58
C ARG A 146 -0.17 -14.56 -20.79
N THR A 147 -0.94 -13.47 -20.60
CA THR A 147 -1.26 -12.53 -21.70
C THR A 147 0.03 -11.98 -22.32
N LEU A 148 1.00 -11.58 -21.51
CA LEU A 148 2.29 -11.07 -21.98
C LEU A 148 3.16 -12.13 -22.69
N ALA A 149 3.00 -13.40 -22.35
CA ALA A 149 3.74 -14.51 -22.97
C ALA A 149 3.09 -15.01 -24.28
N GLU A 150 1.75 -15.01 -24.34
CA GLU A 150 0.99 -15.62 -25.44
C GLU A 150 0.60 -14.63 -26.54
N ARG A 151 0.71 -13.32 -26.26
CA ARG A 151 0.33 -12.27 -27.19
C ARG A 151 1.47 -11.31 -27.46
N GLU A 152 1.48 -10.77 -28.67
CA GLU A 152 2.35 -9.63 -29.01
C GLU A 152 1.72 -8.34 -28.43
N VAL A 153 2.17 -7.94 -27.24
CA VAL A 153 1.76 -6.68 -26.60
C VAL A 153 2.81 -5.62 -26.91
N ARG A 154 2.45 -4.66 -27.73
CA ARG A 154 3.32 -3.52 -28.10
C ARG A 154 2.94 -2.25 -27.35
N ARG A 155 1.64 -2.10 -27.02
CA ARG A 155 1.08 -0.92 -26.36
C ARG A 155 0.19 -1.37 -25.21
N ALA A 156 0.33 -0.69 -24.10
CA ALA A 156 -0.51 -0.88 -22.92
C ALA A 156 -1.11 0.46 -22.47
N VAL A 157 -2.35 0.42 -21.99
CA VAL A 157 -2.97 1.53 -21.27
C VAL A 157 -3.08 1.10 -19.80
N ILE A 158 -2.50 1.89 -18.90
CA ILE A 158 -2.65 1.74 -17.46
C ILE A 158 -3.61 2.81 -16.95
N ILE A 159 -4.64 2.41 -16.21
CA ILE A 159 -5.65 3.31 -15.63
C ILE A 159 -5.45 3.37 -14.12
N GLY A 160 -4.98 4.52 -13.64
CA GLY A 160 -4.60 4.79 -12.25
C GLY A 160 -3.10 4.94 -12.06
N ALA A 161 -2.65 6.10 -11.58
CA ALA A 161 -1.25 6.44 -11.34
C ALA A 161 -0.91 6.47 -9.83
N GLY A 162 -1.48 5.54 -9.07
CA GLY A 162 -1.05 5.21 -7.71
C GLY A 162 0.19 4.31 -7.71
N TYR A 163 0.57 3.75 -6.54
CA TYR A 163 1.76 2.88 -6.38
C TYR A 163 1.83 1.77 -7.43
N ILE A 164 0.80 0.92 -7.50
CA ILE A 164 0.77 -0.23 -8.41
C ILE A 164 0.85 0.24 -9.87
N GLY A 165 0.14 1.32 -10.22
CA GLY A 165 0.16 1.84 -11.58
C GLY A 165 1.53 2.35 -12.01
N LEU A 166 2.25 3.02 -11.11
CA LEU A 166 3.60 3.52 -11.37
C LEU A 166 4.63 2.39 -11.49
N GLU A 167 4.60 1.42 -10.57
CA GLU A 167 5.47 0.23 -10.62
C GLU A 167 5.21 -0.63 -11.86
N MET A 168 3.94 -0.81 -12.25
CA MET A 168 3.59 -1.54 -13.47
C MET A 168 3.92 -0.77 -14.73
N THR A 169 3.91 0.57 -14.69
CA THR A 169 4.38 1.41 -15.80
C THR A 169 5.87 1.15 -16.06
N GLU A 170 6.70 1.15 -15.01
CA GLU A 170 8.11 0.76 -15.13
C GLU A 170 8.26 -0.66 -15.65
N ALA A 171 7.54 -1.62 -15.05
CA ALA A 171 7.63 -3.03 -15.41
C ALA A 171 7.32 -3.31 -16.89
N LEU A 172 6.25 -2.69 -17.43
CA LEU A 172 5.88 -2.86 -18.84
C LEU A 172 6.85 -2.10 -19.78
N THR A 173 7.31 -0.91 -19.38
CA THR A 173 8.31 -0.15 -20.13
C THR A 173 9.64 -0.92 -20.22
N ALA A 174 10.08 -1.55 -19.13
CA ALA A 174 11.29 -2.40 -19.13
C ALA A 174 11.19 -3.60 -20.09
N ARG A 175 9.98 -4.05 -20.42
CA ARG A 175 9.72 -5.08 -21.44
C ARG A 175 9.66 -4.53 -22.87
N GLY A 176 9.90 -3.24 -23.07
CA GLY A 176 9.82 -2.58 -24.39
C GLY A 176 8.38 -2.28 -24.85
N ILE A 177 7.40 -2.31 -23.95
CA ILE A 177 6.01 -1.98 -24.24
C ILE A 177 5.82 -0.48 -24.12
N GLN A 178 5.20 0.14 -25.12
CA GLN A 178 4.80 1.54 -25.05
C GLN A 178 3.63 1.71 -24.07
N VAL A 179 3.81 2.54 -23.03
CA VAL A 179 2.80 2.72 -21.99
C VAL A 179 2.12 4.08 -22.09
N HIS A 180 0.78 4.06 -22.08
CA HIS A 180 -0.07 5.21 -21.82
C HIS A 180 -0.59 5.10 -20.39
N LEU A 181 -0.27 6.07 -19.54
CA LEU A 181 -0.71 6.12 -18.14
C LEU A 181 -1.79 7.19 -17.99
N LEU A 182 -3.00 6.77 -17.59
CA LEU A 182 -4.14 7.65 -17.36
C LEU A 182 -4.37 7.84 -15.86
N GLU A 183 -4.49 9.11 -15.44
CA GLU A 183 -4.82 9.48 -14.07
C GLU A 183 -5.99 10.49 -14.06
N THR A 184 -6.96 10.25 -13.20
CA THR A 184 -8.13 11.12 -13.02
C THR A 184 -7.80 12.39 -12.27
N LEU A 185 -6.84 12.29 -11.33
CA LEU A 185 -6.39 13.42 -10.50
C LEU A 185 -5.41 14.31 -11.28
N PRO A 186 -5.21 15.56 -10.82
CA PRO A 186 -4.32 16.50 -11.48
C PRO A 186 -2.85 16.09 -11.54
N GLU A 187 -2.41 15.16 -10.66
CA GLU A 187 -1.03 14.68 -10.62
C GLU A 187 -0.95 13.19 -10.27
N VAL A 188 0.12 12.53 -10.68
CA VAL A 188 0.44 11.15 -10.32
C VAL A 188 0.84 11.05 -8.85
N LEU A 189 0.82 9.83 -8.30
CA LEU A 189 1.17 9.54 -6.89
C LEU A 189 0.42 10.45 -5.91
N PRO A 190 -0.92 10.39 -5.84
CA PRO A 190 -1.74 11.32 -5.07
C PRO A 190 -1.51 11.25 -3.54
N THR A 191 -0.68 10.35 -3.09
CA THR A 191 -0.26 10.22 -1.69
C THR A 191 0.79 11.23 -1.27
N VAL A 192 1.47 11.89 -2.21
CA VAL A 192 2.38 13.01 -1.95
C VAL A 192 1.78 14.33 -2.44
N ASP A 193 2.40 15.45 -2.08
CA ASP A 193 2.00 16.75 -2.59
C ASP A 193 2.29 16.89 -4.09
N PRO A 194 1.47 17.67 -4.84
CA PRO A 194 1.57 17.72 -6.30
C PRO A 194 2.97 18.09 -6.85
N GLU A 195 3.72 18.92 -6.15
CA GLU A 195 5.07 19.34 -6.57
C GLU A 195 6.06 18.15 -6.56
N LEU A 196 5.86 17.19 -5.66
CA LEU A 196 6.64 15.96 -5.64
C LEU A 196 6.12 14.94 -6.67
N GLY A 197 4.80 14.84 -6.83
CA GLY A 197 4.17 14.05 -7.90
C GLY A 197 4.65 14.47 -9.29
N ALA A 198 4.77 15.78 -9.54
CA ALA A 198 5.28 16.32 -10.81
C ALA A 198 6.71 15.86 -11.13
N ARG A 199 7.56 15.62 -10.11
CA ARG A 199 8.91 15.05 -10.31
C ARG A 199 8.83 13.58 -10.74
N VAL A 200 7.92 12.81 -10.13
CA VAL A 200 7.65 11.43 -10.54
C VAL A 200 7.14 11.37 -11.97
N ARG A 201 6.19 12.24 -12.33
CA ARG A 201 5.69 12.34 -13.71
C ARG A 201 6.79 12.71 -14.71
N ALA A 202 7.67 13.64 -14.35
CA ALA A 202 8.80 14.02 -15.20
C ALA A 202 9.76 12.84 -15.46
N GLU A 203 10.00 11.99 -14.46
CA GLU A 203 10.80 10.76 -14.61
C GLU A 203 10.14 9.78 -15.58
N LEU A 204 8.82 9.54 -15.45
CA LEU A 204 8.06 8.68 -16.37
C LEU A 204 8.16 9.18 -17.82
N VAL A 205 7.94 10.48 -18.03
CA VAL A 205 8.03 11.10 -19.35
C VAL A 205 9.44 10.99 -19.94
N ALA A 206 10.48 11.15 -19.12
CA ALA A 206 11.87 10.98 -19.55
C ALA A 206 12.17 9.55 -20.03
N HIS A 207 11.41 8.56 -19.54
CA HIS A 207 11.49 7.17 -19.98
C HIS A 207 10.50 6.81 -21.10
N GLY A 208 9.89 7.82 -21.74
CA GLY A 208 9.02 7.64 -22.93
C GLY A 208 7.58 7.25 -22.62
N VAL A 209 7.13 7.35 -21.37
CA VAL A 209 5.73 7.08 -20.99
C VAL A 209 4.84 8.27 -21.40
N ASP A 210 3.71 8.01 -22.05
CA ASP A 210 2.66 9.01 -22.28
C ASP A 210 1.78 9.16 -21.05
N VAL A 211 2.09 10.13 -20.19
CA VAL A 211 1.38 10.38 -18.93
C VAL A 211 0.30 11.44 -19.14
N ARG A 212 -0.94 11.07 -18.84
CA ARG A 212 -2.11 11.94 -18.97
C ARG A 212 -2.82 12.07 -17.62
N THR A 213 -2.52 13.12 -16.89
CA THR A 213 -3.20 13.50 -15.64
C THR A 213 -4.50 14.27 -15.94
N ALA A 214 -5.38 14.37 -14.94
CA ALA A 214 -6.73 14.96 -15.08
C ALA A 214 -7.51 14.39 -16.29
N THR A 215 -7.24 13.11 -16.66
CA THR A 215 -7.76 12.48 -17.87
C THR A 215 -8.37 11.10 -17.55
N PRO A 216 -9.58 11.06 -16.95
CA PRO A 216 -10.27 9.81 -16.66
C PRO A 216 -10.61 9.03 -17.93
N ALA A 217 -10.40 7.71 -17.89
CA ALA A 217 -10.94 6.79 -18.87
C ALA A 217 -12.48 6.78 -18.80
N ARG A 218 -13.14 6.81 -19.94
CA ARG A 218 -14.61 6.83 -20.07
C ARG A 218 -15.17 5.52 -20.58
N ARG A 219 -14.47 4.88 -21.52
CA ARG A 219 -14.90 3.65 -22.16
C ARG A 219 -13.71 2.79 -22.57
N ILE A 220 -13.88 1.48 -22.47
CA ILE A 220 -12.98 0.48 -23.03
C ILE A 220 -13.80 -0.36 -24.00
N GLU A 221 -13.31 -0.54 -25.22
CA GLU A 221 -14.03 -1.27 -26.27
C GLU A 221 -13.07 -2.17 -27.08
N ARG A 222 -13.61 -3.23 -27.68
CA ARG A 222 -12.86 -4.03 -28.66
C ARG A 222 -12.60 -3.21 -29.91
N ALA A 223 -11.37 -3.24 -30.41
CA ALA A 223 -10.96 -2.59 -31.64
C ALA A 223 -10.61 -3.64 -32.70
N ALA A 224 -10.35 -3.20 -33.94
CA ALA A 224 -9.96 -4.09 -35.01
C ALA A 224 -8.70 -4.91 -34.70
N ARG A 225 -7.81 -4.36 -33.89
CA ARG A 225 -6.67 -5.07 -33.30
C ARG A 225 -6.58 -4.70 -31.83
N GLY A 226 -6.88 -5.64 -30.91
CA GLY A 226 -6.83 -5.44 -29.48
C GLY A 226 -8.00 -4.60 -28.93
N LEU A 227 -7.67 -3.57 -28.20
CA LEU A 227 -8.57 -2.72 -27.42
C LEU A 227 -8.39 -1.25 -27.76
N ALA A 228 -9.41 -0.44 -27.49
CA ALA A 228 -9.31 1.00 -27.48
C ALA A 228 -9.83 1.56 -26.16
N VAL A 229 -9.08 2.45 -25.55
CA VAL A 229 -9.50 3.22 -24.38
C VAL A 229 -9.84 4.64 -24.82
N VAL A 230 -11.06 5.07 -24.54
CA VAL A 230 -11.50 6.44 -24.77
C VAL A 230 -11.40 7.19 -23.44
N ALA A 231 -10.64 8.27 -23.42
CA ALA A 231 -10.44 9.13 -22.27
C ALA A 231 -10.73 10.59 -22.60
N GLN A 232 -11.06 11.38 -21.59
CA GLN A 232 -11.35 12.80 -21.77
C GLN A 232 -10.90 13.60 -20.57
N GLY A 233 -10.22 14.71 -20.79
CA GLY A 233 -9.80 15.61 -19.73
C GLY A 233 -10.97 16.13 -18.89
N THR A 234 -10.76 16.30 -17.59
CA THR A 234 -11.80 16.73 -16.62
C THR A 234 -12.38 18.11 -16.93
N ALA A 235 -11.64 18.98 -17.61
CA ALA A 235 -12.08 20.32 -18.03
C ALA A 235 -12.87 20.33 -19.36
N GLY A 236 -13.37 19.18 -19.83
CA GLY A 236 -14.10 19.10 -21.10
C GLY A 236 -13.20 19.15 -22.34
N GLY A 237 -11.94 18.72 -22.19
CA GLY A 237 -10.97 18.61 -23.26
C GLY A 237 -11.38 17.64 -24.37
N GLU A 238 -10.58 17.57 -25.44
CA GLU A 238 -10.76 16.65 -26.55
C GLU A 238 -10.80 15.21 -26.11
N LEU A 239 -11.67 14.41 -26.73
CA LEU A 239 -11.70 12.97 -26.57
C LEU A 239 -10.43 12.37 -27.17
N VAL A 240 -9.72 11.61 -26.38
CA VAL A 240 -8.52 10.89 -26.80
C VAL A 240 -8.86 9.41 -26.92
N ARG A 241 -8.52 8.81 -28.05
CA ARG A 241 -8.62 7.37 -28.28
C ARG A 241 -7.21 6.78 -28.25
N LEU A 242 -6.99 5.82 -27.36
CA LEU A 242 -5.72 5.11 -27.19
C LEU A 242 -5.92 3.65 -27.55
N ASP A 243 -5.27 3.19 -28.61
CA ASP A 243 -5.29 1.79 -29.01
C ASP A 243 -4.21 1.02 -28.25
N ALA A 244 -4.57 -0.16 -27.74
CA ALA A 244 -3.68 -1.01 -26.95
C ALA A 244 -3.99 -2.50 -27.14
N GLU A 245 -3.03 -3.35 -26.87
CA GLU A 245 -3.19 -4.79 -26.79
C GLU A 245 -3.45 -5.25 -25.34
N LEU A 246 -3.14 -4.37 -24.37
CA LEU A 246 -3.29 -4.59 -22.93
C LEU A 246 -3.88 -3.36 -22.25
N VAL A 247 -4.90 -3.56 -21.40
CA VAL A 247 -5.41 -2.54 -20.48
C VAL A 247 -5.29 -3.06 -19.05
N LEU A 248 -4.58 -2.32 -18.21
CA LEU A 248 -4.41 -2.62 -16.79
C LEU A 248 -5.14 -1.59 -15.94
N VAL A 249 -6.08 -2.05 -15.11
CA VAL A 249 -6.90 -1.18 -14.26
C VAL A 249 -6.47 -1.33 -12.81
N VAL A 250 -5.87 -0.26 -12.25
CA VAL A 250 -5.25 -0.24 -10.90
C VAL A 250 -5.64 1.03 -10.15
N THR A 251 -6.93 1.27 -10.03
CA THR A 251 -7.52 2.50 -9.46
C THR A 251 -7.68 2.47 -7.94
N GLY A 252 -7.00 1.54 -7.27
CA GLY A 252 -7.00 1.39 -5.82
C GLY A 252 -7.76 0.16 -5.34
N VAL A 253 -7.88 0.03 -4.03
CA VAL A 253 -8.49 -1.13 -3.36
C VAL A 253 -9.53 -0.70 -2.33
N ALA A 254 -10.47 -1.60 -2.04
CA ALA A 254 -11.48 -1.46 -0.99
C ALA A 254 -11.40 -2.66 -0.03
N PRO A 255 -11.74 -2.49 1.27
CA PRO A 255 -11.69 -3.58 2.23
C PRO A 255 -12.58 -4.75 1.80
N ASN A 256 -12.08 -5.98 1.90
CA ASN A 256 -12.89 -7.19 1.71
C ASN A 256 -13.58 -7.56 3.03
N ALA A 257 -14.64 -6.84 3.38
CA ALA A 257 -15.35 -6.97 4.64
C ALA A 257 -16.72 -7.66 4.53
N GLU A 258 -17.07 -8.21 3.37
CA GLU A 258 -18.41 -8.76 3.12
C GLU A 258 -18.77 -9.94 4.04
N LEU A 259 -17.82 -10.86 4.27
CA LEU A 259 -18.02 -11.97 5.20
C LEU A 259 -18.35 -11.47 6.62
N ALA A 260 -17.61 -10.49 7.10
CA ALA A 260 -17.80 -9.88 8.42
C ALA A 260 -19.13 -9.12 8.50
N ALA A 261 -19.47 -8.35 7.47
CA ALA A 261 -20.73 -7.59 7.42
C ALA A 261 -21.95 -8.51 7.49
N ARG A 262 -21.95 -9.62 6.75
CA ARG A 262 -23.03 -10.61 6.78
C ARG A 262 -23.15 -11.32 8.14
N ALA A 263 -22.06 -11.44 8.87
CA ALA A 263 -22.03 -11.99 10.23
C ALA A 263 -22.41 -10.97 11.32
N GLY A 264 -22.82 -9.74 10.95
CA GLY A 264 -23.20 -8.69 11.89
C GLY A 264 -22.02 -8.00 12.59
N ILE A 265 -20.80 -8.14 12.07
CA ILE A 265 -19.61 -7.47 12.59
C ILE A 265 -19.61 -6.02 12.13
N GLU A 266 -19.34 -5.10 13.06
CA GLU A 266 -19.34 -3.66 12.79
C GLU A 266 -18.28 -3.24 11.77
N LEU A 267 -18.68 -2.35 10.86
CA LEU A 267 -17.80 -1.70 9.91
C LEU A 267 -17.52 -0.25 10.32
N GLY A 268 -16.33 0.22 10.03
CA GLY A 268 -15.87 1.58 10.28
C GLY A 268 -15.64 2.37 9.00
N VAL A 269 -14.65 3.25 9.04
CA VAL A 269 -14.28 4.12 7.92
C VAL A 269 -14.07 3.32 6.64
N ARG A 270 -14.59 3.82 5.51
CA ARG A 270 -14.53 3.20 4.18
C ARG A 270 -15.08 1.78 4.08
N GLY A 271 -15.91 1.35 5.04
CA GLY A 271 -16.48 0.01 5.07
C GLY A 271 -15.51 -1.08 5.55
N ALA A 272 -14.37 -0.72 6.12
CA ALA A 272 -13.44 -1.66 6.73
C ALA A 272 -13.98 -2.20 8.06
N ILE A 273 -13.60 -3.42 8.43
CA ILE A 273 -14.01 -4.03 9.70
C ILE A 273 -13.50 -3.17 10.86
N ARG A 274 -14.39 -2.81 11.78
CA ARG A 274 -14.01 -2.07 12.97
C ARG A 274 -13.33 -3.00 13.97
N VAL A 275 -12.14 -2.62 14.40
CA VAL A 275 -11.38 -3.32 15.45
C VAL A 275 -10.88 -2.34 16.50
N ASP A 276 -10.74 -2.81 17.73
CA ASP A 276 -10.03 -2.08 18.76
C ASP A 276 -8.50 -2.19 18.56
N PRO A 277 -7.66 -1.44 19.30
CA PRO A 277 -6.21 -1.57 19.18
C PRO A 277 -5.65 -2.97 19.49
N ALA A 278 -6.42 -3.86 20.11
CA ALA A 278 -6.06 -5.26 20.32
C ALA A 278 -6.51 -6.18 19.16
N MET A 279 -6.99 -5.60 18.05
CA MET A 279 -7.52 -6.31 16.87
C MET A 279 -8.82 -7.10 17.16
N ARG A 280 -9.55 -6.79 18.23
CA ARG A 280 -10.82 -7.41 18.56
C ARG A 280 -11.96 -6.70 17.83
N THR A 281 -12.89 -7.47 17.29
CA THR A 281 -14.14 -6.94 16.73
C THR A 281 -15.21 -6.78 17.85
N ASN A 282 -16.40 -6.31 17.49
CA ASN A 282 -17.55 -6.33 18.39
C ASN A 282 -18.13 -7.74 18.63
N ALA A 283 -17.75 -8.71 17.81
CA ALA A 283 -18.17 -10.11 17.97
C ALA A 283 -17.23 -10.85 18.92
N PRO A 284 -17.78 -11.56 19.95
CA PRO A 284 -16.95 -12.34 20.86
C PRO A 284 -16.11 -13.36 20.10
N ASP A 285 -14.86 -13.55 20.55
CA ASP A 285 -13.94 -14.56 20.03
C ASP A 285 -13.53 -14.38 18.56
N VAL A 286 -13.92 -13.24 17.93
CA VAL A 286 -13.55 -12.88 16.57
C VAL A 286 -12.63 -11.67 16.56
N LEU A 287 -11.44 -11.84 15.98
CA LEU A 287 -10.49 -10.77 15.71
C LEU A 287 -10.42 -10.52 14.19
N ALA A 288 -9.88 -9.37 13.81
CA ALA A 288 -9.62 -9.11 12.40
C ALA A 288 -8.32 -8.30 12.22
N ALA A 289 -7.63 -8.47 11.08
CA ALA A 289 -6.35 -7.83 10.82
C ALA A 289 -6.05 -7.69 9.33
N GLY A 290 -5.20 -6.74 8.97
CA GLY A 290 -4.72 -6.49 7.61
C GLY A 290 -5.64 -5.54 6.83
N ASP A 291 -5.62 -5.62 5.51
CA ASP A 291 -6.28 -4.65 4.64
C ASP A 291 -7.82 -4.70 4.66
N CYS A 292 -8.42 -5.65 5.37
CA CYS A 292 -9.86 -5.68 5.58
C CYS A 292 -10.33 -4.83 6.78
N VAL A 293 -9.42 -4.33 7.64
CA VAL A 293 -9.77 -3.61 8.86
C VAL A 293 -9.44 -2.13 8.79
N ILE A 294 -10.04 -1.34 9.69
CA ILE A 294 -9.60 0.03 9.94
C ILE A 294 -8.15 0.03 10.43
N THR A 295 -7.42 1.08 10.11
CA THR A 295 -6.08 1.33 10.66
C THR A 295 -6.14 2.48 11.64
N HIS A 296 -5.53 2.33 12.80
CA HIS A 296 -5.36 3.42 13.74
C HIS A 296 -4.11 4.23 13.35
N HIS A 297 -4.30 5.44 12.80
CA HIS A 297 -3.19 6.35 12.51
C HIS A 297 -2.79 7.11 13.78
N ARG A 298 -1.49 7.17 14.07
CA ARG A 298 -0.98 7.73 15.35
C ARG A 298 -1.32 9.21 15.58
N LEU A 299 -1.53 9.95 14.50
CA LEU A 299 -1.89 11.38 14.55
C LEU A 299 -3.35 11.64 14.22
N ALA A 300 -3.97 10.83 13.34
CA ALA A 300 -5.29 11.09 12.80
C ALA A 300 -6.40 10.18 13.37
N GLY A 301 -6.05 9.19 14.21
CA GLY A 301 -7.05 8.24 14.71
C GLY A 301 -7.49 7.21 13.68
N GLU A 302 -8.78 6.87 13.64
CA GLU A 302 -9.31 5.86 12.72
C GLU A 302 -9.17 6.30 11.25
N THR A 303 -8.55 5.45 10.44
CA THR A 303 -8.38 5.64 9.00
C THR A 303 -8.39 4.28 8.28
N TYR A 304 -8.16 4.29 6.98
CA TYR A 304 -7.96 3.10 6.17
C TYR A 304 -6.64 3.20 5.43
N LEU A 305 -5.69 2.33 5.76
CA LEU A 305 -4.34 2.29 5.18
C LEU A 305 -3.98 0.83 4.84
N PRO A 306 -4.29 0.35 3.62
CA PRO A 306 -3.94 -1.00 3.19
C PRO A 306 -2.44 -1.07 2.87
N LEU A 307 -1.65 -1.48 3.86
CA LEU A 307 -0.18 -1.53 3.80
C LEU A 307 0.32 -2.86 4.38
N GLY A 308 1.12 -3.60 3.63
CA GLY A 308 1.69 -4.88 4.04
C GLY A 308 2.43 -4.81 5.39
N THR A 309 3.20 -3.75 5.64
CA THR A 309 3.88 -3.54 6.92
C THR A 309 2.93 -3.39 8.11
N THR A 310 1.75 -2.81 7.89
CA THR A 310 0.66 -2.71 8.87
C THR A 310 -0.02 -4.07 9.05
N ALA A 311 -0.35 -4.75 7.95
CA ALA A 311 -0.99 -6.05 7.93
C ALA A 311 -0.21 -7.11 8.74
N HIS A 312 1.11 -7.20 8.54
CA HIS A 312 1.98 -8.09 9.33
C HIS A 312 1.91 -7.82 10.83
N LYS A 313 1.97 -6.54 11.26
CA LYS A 313 1.95 -6.17 12.69
C LYS A 313 0.59 -6.45 13.30
N GLN A 314 -0.49 -6.09 12.62
CA GLN A 314 -1.86 -6.35 13.06
C GLN A 314 -2.12 -7.86 13.15
N GLY A 315 -1.71 -8.65 12.15
CA GLY A 315 -1.83 -10.10 12.14
C GLY A 315 -1.15 -10.74 13.33
N ARG A 316 0.11 -10.34 13.61
CA ARG A 316 0.86 -10.85 14.77
C ARG A 316 0.17 -10.53 16.11
N ILE A 317 -0.45 -9.34 16.23
CA ILE A 317 -1.20 -8.94 17.42
C ILE A 317 -2.50 -9.76 17.53
N ALA A 318 -3.23 -9.93 16.41
CA ALA A 318 -4.45 -10.73 16.38
C ALA A 318 -4.18 -12.19 16.79
N GLY A 319 -3.12 -12.80 16.28
CA GLY A 319 -2.72 -14.16 16.65
C GLY A 319 -2.40 -14.32 18.14
N GLU A 320 -1.65 -13.37 18.72
CA GLU A 320 -1.33 -13.36 20.14
C GLU A 320 -2.59 -13.18 21.00
N ASN A 321 -3.45 -12.25 20.63
CA ASN A 321 -4.67 -11.93 21.38
C ASN A 321 -5.78 -12.99 21.20
N ALA A 322 -5.79 -13.75 20.12
CA ALA A 322 -6.65 -14.90 19.94
C ALA A 322 -6.38 -15.98 21.02
N LEU A 323 -5.16 -16.06 21.53
CA LEU A 323 -4.78 -16.98 22.61
C LEU A 323 -4.98 -16.38 24.02
N GLY A 324 -5.59 -15.21 24.12
CA GLY A 324 -5.87 -14.53 25.40
C GLY A 324 -4.83 -13.47 25.77
N GLY A 325 -3.95 -13.08 24.86
CA GLY A 325 -3.06 -11.95 25.05
C GLY A 325 -3.78 -10.60 25.11
N GLU A 326 -3.05 -9.54 25.47
CA GLU A 326 -3.58 -8.17 25.58
C GLU A 326 -2.70 -7.15 24.83
N ARG A 327 -2.03 -7.61 23.80
CA ARG A 327 -1.15 -6.75 23.03
C ARG A 327 -1.96 -5.71 22.22
N ARG A 328 -1.41 -4.50 22.13
CA ARG A 328 -2.07 -3.39 21.41
C ARG A 328 -1.24 -2.94 20.22
N PHE A 329 -1.91 -2.68 19.11
CA PHE A 329 -1.30 -2.07 17.94
C PHE A 329 -0.95 -0.61 18.24
N ALA A 330 0.32 -0.27 18.09
CA ALA A 330 0.82 1.07 18.38
C ALA A 330 0.37 2.15 17.38
N GLY A 331 -0.33 1.75 16.33
CA GLY A 331 -0.74 2.62 15.24
C GLY A 331 0.27 2.68 14.09
N SER A 332 -0.18 3.24 12.98
CA SER A 332 0.60 3.50 11.75
C SER A 332 0.79 4.99 11.54
N LEU A 333 1.83 5.38 10.84
CA LEU A 333 2.03 6.75 10.31
C LEU A 333 1.77 6.82 8.80
N GLY A 334 1.32 5.73 8.18
CA GLY A 334 1.17 5.64 6.74
C GLY A 334 2.50 5.78 5.98
N THR A 335 3.60 5.32 6.59
CA THR A 335 4.92 5.39 5.97
C THR A 335 4.96 4.52 4.73
N GLN A 336 5.35 5.12 3.61
CA GLN A 336 5.34 4.52 2.28
C GLN A 336 6.59 4.93 1.51
N VAL A 337 7.05 4.04 0.64
CA VAL A 337 8.13 4.30 -0.30
C VAL A 337 7.81 3.63 -1.63
N LEU A 338 8.13 4.31 -2.73
CA LEU A 338 7.97 3.85 -4.11
C LEU A 338 9.29 4.04 -4.84
N ARG A 339 9.69 3.06 -5.63
CA ARG A 339 10.69 3.23 -6.69
C ARG A 339 9.98 3.34 -8.03
N THR A 340 10.40 4.26 -8.86
CA THR A 340 10.01 4.37 -10.27
C THR A 340 11.25 4.74 -11.07
N PHE A 341 11.76 3.81 -11.88
CA PHE A 341 13.04 3.89 -12.55
C PHE A 341 14.17 4.23 -11.54
N GLU A 342 14.86 5.34 -11.77
CA GLU A 342 15.95 5.79 -10.88
C GLU A 342 15.47 6.70 -9.74
N LEU A 343 14.16 6.98 -9.67
CA LEU A 343 13.58 7.89 -8.70
C LEU A 343 12.93 7.11 -7.55
N VAL A 344 13.08 7.62 -6.34
CA VAL A 344 12.41 7.12 -5.13
C VAL A 344 11.58 8.24 -4.53
N ALA A 345 10.30 7.95 -4.31
CA ALA A 345 9.38 8.83 -3.60
C ALA A 345 8.95 8.18 -2.28
N ALA A 346 8.94 8.94 -1.19
CA ALA A 346 8.54 8.43 0.11
C ALA A 346 7.77 9.48 0.92
N ARG A 347 6.90 8.99 1.83
CA ARG A 347 6.19 9.83 2.79
C ARG A 347 6.03 9.13 4.13
N THR A 348 5.83 9.94 5.18
CA THR A 348 5.38 9.49 6.51
C THR A 348 4.59 10.59 7.20
N GLY A 349 3.67 10.23 8.08
CA GLY A 349 2.81 11.20 8.78
C GLY A 349 1.74 11.83 7.89
N LEU A 350 1.38 13.06 8.16
CA LEU A 350 0.26 13.77 7.56
C LEU A 350 0.76 14.88 6.60
N ARG A 351 0.07 15.03 5.47
CA ARG A 351 0.15 16.22 4.63
C ARG A 351 -0.76 17.32 5.22
N ASP A 352 -0.58 18.55 4.77
CA ASP A 352 -1.35 19.69 5.25
C ASP A 352 -2.89 19.48 5.27
N PRO A 353 -3.52 19.01 4.18
CA PRO A 353 -4.97 18.78 4.20
C PRO A 353 -5.39 17.71 5.22
N GLU A 354 -4.58 16.64 5.36
CA GLU A 354 -4.82 15.55 6.30
C GLU A 354 -4.66 16.05 7.76
N ALA A 355 -3.64 16.87 8.02
CA ALA A 355 -3.39 17.45 9.34
C ALA A 355 -4.51 18.44 9.76
N ARG A 356 -4.94 19.32 8.84
CA ARG A 356 -6.07 20.23 9.11
C ARG A 356 -7.37 19.49 9.40
N ALA A 357 -7.63 18.41 8.69
CA ALA A 357 -8.85 17.62 8.88
C ALA A 357 -8.97 17.01 10.29
N VAL A 358 -7.85 16.89 11.01
CA VAL A 358 -7.80 16.34 12.38
C VAL A 358 -7.41 17.39 13.43
N GLY A 359 -7.48 18.69 13.08
CA GLY A 359 -7.40 19.80 14.02
C GLY A 359 -6.00 20.36 14.28
N PHE A 360 -4.97 19.95 13.53
CA PHE A 360 -3.67 20.63 13.56
C PHE A 360 -3.66 21.91 12.71
N ASP A 361 -2.76 22.82 13.02
CA ASP A 361 -2.43 23.99 12.19
C ASP A 361 -1.08 23.78 11.50
N PRO A 362 -1.04 23.02 10.38
CA PRO A 362 0.21 22.67 9.73
C PRO A 362 0.82 23.88 9.02
N ALA A 363 2.13 23.99 9.15
CA ALA A 363 2.98 24.82 8.32
C ALA A 363 4.00 23.92 7.62
N THR A 364 4.16 24.09 6.31
CA THR A 364 5.03 23.25 5.50
C THR A 364 6.06 24.07 4.77
N VAL A 365 7.32 23.65 4.84
CA VAL A 365 8.39 24.18 3.98
C VAL A 365 8.76 23.16 2.93
N GLY A 366 9.11 23.64 1.74
CA GLY A 366 9.72 22.86 0.67
C GLY A 366 11.17 23.27 0.50
N ILE A 367 12.07 22.30 0.52
CA ILE A 367 13.48 22.53 0.27
C ILE A 367 14.04 21.59 -0.81
N GLN A 368 15.21 21.96 -1.33
CA GLN A 368 16.11 21.07 -2.04
C GLN A 368 17.44 21.06 -1.30
N ALA A 369 17.94 19.88 -0.98
CA ALA A 369 19.24 19.66 -0.34
C ALA A 369 19.97 18.51 -1.05
N ASN A 370 21.30 18.55 -1.07
CA ASN A 370 22.04 17.43 -1.62
C ASN A 370 22.02 16.23 -0.66
N ASP A 371 21.97 15.04 -1.21
CA ASP A 371 22.00 13.77 -0.45
C ASP A 371 23.32 13.59 0.33
N HIS A 372 24.43 14.13 -0.19
CA HIS A 372 25.74 14.18 0.45
C HIS A 372 26.51 15.46 0.02
N LYS A 373 27.77 15.58 0.42
CA LYS A 373 28.56 16.80 0.17
C LYS A 373 28.75 17.07 -1.32
N ALA A 374 28.35 18.29 -1.77
CA ALA A 374 28.40 18.72 -3.16
C ALA A 374 29.78 18.64 -3.81
N TYR A 375 30.86 18.73 -3.02
CA TYR A 375 32.23 18.56 -3.54
C TYR A 375 32.61 17.11 -3.78
N TYR A 376 31.86 16.14 -3.23
CA TYR A 376 32.07 14.73 -3.49
C TYR A 376 31.30 14.31 -4.76
N PRO A 377 31.91 13.52 -5.66
CA PRO A 377 31.27 13.16 -6.92
C PRO A 377 29.94 12.41 -6.74
N GLY A 378 28.97 12.73 -7.60
CA GLY A 378 27.69 12.05 -7.65
C GLY A 378 26.64 12.58 -6.67
N ALA A 379 26.85 13.76 -6.10
CA ALA A 379 25.84 14.39 -5.25
C ALA A 379 24.56 14.71 -6.03
N GLU A 380 23.41 14.24 -5.52
CA GLU A 380 22.10 14.40 -6.14
C GLU A 380 21.14 15.18 -5.24
N PRO A 381 20.28 16.02 -5.81
CA PRO A 381 19.31 16.77 -5.02
C PRO A 381 18.16 15.90 -4.53
N ILE A 382 17.82 16.04 -3.26
CA ILE A 382 16.59 15.54 -2.65
C ILE A 382 15.61 16.72 -2.57
N ALA A 383 14.41 16.55 -3.12
CA ALA A 383 13.29 17.44 -2.86
C ALA A 383 12.54 16.94 -1.63
N LEU A 384 12.35 17.81 -0.65
CA LEU A 384 11.77 17.46 0.63
C LEU A 384 10.70 18.47 1.02
N ARG A 385 9.57 17.97 1.53
CA ARG A 385 8.53 18.78 2.19
C ARG A 385 8.43 18.34 3.64
N PHE A 386 8.49 19.31 4.54
CA PHE A 386 8.50 19.11 5.98
C PHE A 386 7.36 19.90 6.60
N SER A 387 6.45 19.21 7.26
CA SER A 387 5.25 19.76 7.88
C SER A 387 5.34 19.66 9.39
N ALA A 388 5.10 20.76 10.10
CA ALA A 388 4.98 20.77 11.56
C ALA A 388 3.80 21.65 11.99
N ASP A 389 3.28 21.41 13.19
CA ASP A 389 2.22 22.18 13.79
C ASP A 389 2.75 23.53 14.27
N ARG A 390 2.13 24.63 13.84
CA ARG A 390 2.57 26.00 14.18
C ARG A 390 2.50 26.29 15.67
N ALA A 391 1.50 25.72 16.35
CA ALA A 391 1.27 26.01 17.76
C ALA A 391 2.30 25.34 18.67
N THR A 392 2.74 24.13 18.32
CA THR A 392 3.55 23.29 19.20
C THR A 392 4.94 22.99 18.65
N GLY A 393 5.19 23.21 17.37
CA GLY A 393 6.42 22.77 16.69
C GLY A 393 6.50 21.26 16.49
N ARG A 394 5.45 20.49 16.81
CA ARG A 394 5.44 19.03 16.64
C ARG A 394 5.52 18.68 15.16
N VAL A 395 6.43 17.77 14.79
CA VAL A 395 6.53 17.27 13.42
C VAL A 395 5.30 16.43 13.08
N LEU A 396 4.62 16.76 11.99
CA LEU A 396 3.39 16.13 11.53
C LEU A 396 3.60 15.19 10.35
N GLY A 397 4.50 15.56 9.45
CA GLY A 397 4.73 14.78 8.25
C GLY A 397 5.96 15.19 7.46
N VAL A 398 6.49 14.24 6.72
CA VAL A 398 7.63 14.44 5.81
C VAL A 398 7.38 13.69 4.51
N GLN A 399 7.75 14.32 3.41
CA GLN A 399 7.69 13.75 2.07
C GLN A 399 9.03 14.01 1.37
N MET A 400 9.55 13.03 0.66
CA MET A 400 10.84 13.12 -0.02
C MET A 400 10.78 12.50 -1.42
N VAL A 401 11.49 13.13 -2.36
CA VAL A 401 11.77 12.56 -3.69
C VAL A 401 13.24 12.78 -4.02
N GLY A 402 13.94 11.74 -4.44
CA GLY A 402 15.34 11.79 -4.80
C GLY A 402 15.76 10.55 -5.59
N ARG A 403 17.02 10.46 -5.98
CA ARG A 403 17.56 9.32 -6.70
C ARG A 403 17.68 8.07 -5.82
N LEU A 404 17.75 6.90 -6.42
CA LEU A 404 17.84 5.61 -5.71
C LEU A 404 19.02 5.58 -4.71
N GLN A 405 20.19 6.09 -5.10
CA GLN A 405 21.37 6.16 -4.25
C GLN A 405 21.27 7.15 -3.09
N SER A 406 20.30 8.08 -3.13
CA SER A 406 20.14 9.11 -2.09
C SER A 406 19.54 8.59 -0.78
N ALA A 407 19.35 7.28 -0.64
CA ALA A 407 18.86 6.59 0.56
C ALA A 407 17.53 7.16 1.13
N ILE A 408 16.63 7.63 0.25
CA ILE A 408 15.33 8.22 0.60
C ILE A 408 14.55 7.32 1.55
N HIS A 409 14.55 6.00 1.31
CA HIS A 409 13.86 5.01 2.13
C HIS A 409 14.38 4.95 3.58
N LYS A 410 15.67 5.28 3.84
CA LYS A 410 16.20 5.33 5.21
C LYS A 410 15.99 6.69 5.87
N ARG A 411 16.06 7.78 5.11
CA ARG A 411 15.75 9.11 5.62
C ARG A 411 14.29 9.25 6.04
N ILE A 412 13.36 8.68 5.27
CA ILE A 412 11.95 8.68 5.67
C ILE A 412 11.69 7.83 6.92
N ASP A 413 12.45 6.73 7.14
CA ASP A 413 12.39 5.94 8.35
C ASP A 413 12.80 6.75 9.59
N VAL A 414 13.84 7.59 9.49
CA VAL A 414 14.25 8.52 10.57
C VAL A 414 13.10 9.50 10.89
N ALA A 415 12.49 10.10 9.87
CA ALA A 415 11.33 10.96 10.05
C ALA A 415 10.15 10.22 10.71
N ALA A 416 9.88 8.98 10.31
CA ALA A 416 8.83 8.17 10.91
C ALA A 416 9.09 7.90 12.40
N VAL A 417 10.32 7.61 12.78
CA VAL A 417 10.71 7.42 14.19
C VAL A 417 10.53 8.73 14.97
N ALA A 418 10.98 9.86 14.42
CA ALA A 418 10.83 11.17 15.06
C ALA A 418 9.35 11.52 15.30
N ILE A 419 8.49 11.38 14.29
CA ILE A 419 7.05 11.62 14.42
C ILE A 419 6.43 10.65 15.42
N ALA A 420 6.82 9.37 15.39
CA ALA A 420 6.33 8.35 16.31
C ALA A 420 6.69 8.65 17.77
N ALA A 421 7.85 9.26 18.01
CA ALA A 421 8.32 9.70 19.32
C ALA A 421 7.70 11.04 19.78
N GLY A 422 6.94 11.73 18.89
CA GLY A 422 6.35 13.03 19.19
C GLY A 422 7.35 14.19 19.20
N VAL A 423 8.44 14.04 18.45
CA VAL A 423 9.59 14.95 18.38
C VAL A 423 9.17 16.30 17.75
N GLY A 424 9.67 17.40 18.26
CA GLY A 424 9.51 18.73 17.70
C GLY A 424 10.57 19.10 16.66
N VAL A 425 10.36 20.25 16.00
CA VAL A 425 11.29 20.76 14.98
C VAL A 425 12.70 20.98 15.54
N GLU A 426 12.79 21.48 16.79
CA GLU A 426 14.08 21.69 17.46
C GLU A 426 14.83 20.39 17.68
N ASP A 427 14.11 19.38 18.17
CA ASP A 427 14.73 18.06 18.44
C ASP A 427 15.21 17.41 17.12
N VAL A 428 14.47 17.59 16.00
CA VAL A 428 14.92 17.10 14.67
C VAL A 428 16.21 17.81 14.24
N ASN A 429 16.32 19.11 14.49
CA ASN A 429 17.55 19.85 14.21
C ASN A 429 18.75 19.29 14.98
N ASP A 430 18.53 18.87 16.20
CA ASP A 430 19.57 18.44 17.15
C ASP A 430 19.84 16.91 17.10
N LEU A 431 19.22 16.16 16.18
CA LEU A 431 19.48 14.73 16.03
C LEU A 431 20.96 14.48 15.72
N ASP A 432 21.58 13.55 16.45
CA ASP A 432 22.93 13.07 16.20
C ASP A 432 22.92 12.03 15.08
N LEU A 433 22.95 12.50 13.83
CA LEU A 433 22.94 11.67 12.64
C LEU A 433 24.36 11.43 12.13
N SER A 434 24.59 10.23 11.59
CA SER A 434 25.92 9.84 11.08
C SER A 434 26.31 10.65 9.84
N TYR A 435 27.59 10.99 9.75
CA TYR A 435 28.14 11.75 8.64
C TYR A 435 29.48 11.22 8.15
N THR A 436 29.61 11.17 6.83
CA THR A 436 30.87 11.16 6.11
C THR A 436 30.63 11.75 4.70
N PRO A 437 31.59 12.47 4.09
CA PRO A 437 31.38 13.21 2.82
C PRO A 437 30.69 12.43 1.70
N PRO A 438 30.98 11.15 1.44
CA PRO A 438 30.33 10.39 0.36
C PRO A 438 28.92 9.89 0.69
N LEU A 439 28.45 9.94 1.95
CA LEU A 439 27.17 9.35 2.37
C LEU A 439 26.19 10.37 2.95
N GLY A 440 26.65 11.58 3.26
CA GLY A 440 25.77 12.58 3.88
C GLY A 440 26.42 13.97 3.97
N SER A 441 25.78 14.81 4.77
CA SER A 441 26.25 16.13 5.18
C SER A 441 26.20 16.23 6.71
N PRO A 442 27.03 17.10 7.36
CA PRO A 442 26.88 17.39 8.80
C PRO A 442 25.47 17.84 9.17
N TRP A 443 24.75 18.42 8.24
CA TRP A 443 23.31 18.65 8.31
C TRP A 443 22.63 17.75 7.28
N ASP A 444 21.93 16.73 7.74
CA ASP A 444 21.12 15.90 6.85
C ASP A 444 19.98 16.71 6.24
N PRO A 445 19.48 16.41 5.03
CA PRO A 445 18.33 17.10 4.43
C PRO A 445 17.13 17.26 5.36
N LEU A 446 16.90 16.30 6.26
CA LEU A 446 15.84 16.40 7.26
C LEU A 446 16.10 17.55 8.27
N GLN A 447 17.35 17.70 8.72
CA GLN A 447 17.76 18.80 9.62
C GLN A 447 17.76 20.15 8.91
N GLU A 448 18.18 20.20 7.64
CA GLU A 448 18.09 21.42 6.83
C GLU A 448 16.64 21.89 6.66
N ALA A 449 15.70 20.94 6.52
CA ALA A 449 14.27 21.24 6.46
C ALA A 449 13.72 21.77 7.80
N ALA A 450 14.14 21.18 8.92
CA ALA A 450 13.79 21.67 10.25
C ALA A 450 14.30 23.12 10.46
N GLN A 451 15.53 23.41 10.04
CA GLN A 451 16.11 24.77 10.09
C GLN A 451 15.36 25.75 9.19
N ALA A 452 14.95 25.31 7.98
CA ALA A 452 14.17 26.13 7.06
C ALA A 452 12.80 26.46 7.67
N TRP A 453 12.13 25.47 8.25
CA TRP A 453 10.85 25.66 8.93
C TRP A 453 10.95 26.68 10.06
N ARG A 454 11.99 26.58 10.90
CA ARG A 454 12.24 27.55 11.98
C ARG A 454 12.41 28.98 11.45
N ARG A 455 13.20 29.16 10.41
CA ARG A 455 13.42 30.50 9.80
C ARG A 455 12.13 31.11 9.28
N GLU A 456 11.23 30.31 8.72
CA GLU A 456 10.00 30.79 8.10
C GLU A 456 8.87 31.01 9.11
N TRP A 457 8.73 30.13 10.08
CA TRP A 457 7.54 30.08 10.94
C TRP A 457 7.80 30.45 12.41
N ALA A 458 8.95 30.17 13.00
CA ALA A 458 9.23 30.54 14.38
C ALA A 458 9.41 32.05 14.59
N ALA A 459 9.86 32.76 13.57
CA ALA A 459 10.00 34.21 13.62
C ALA A 459 8.65 34.97 13.72
N SER A 460 7.56 34.35 13.28
CA SER A 460 6.21 34.97 13.35
C SER A 460 5.58 34.91 14.74
N ALA A 461 6.02 33.97 15.60
CA ALA A 461 5.51 33.83 16.96
C ALA A 461 6.04 34.94 17.93
N THR A 462 7.18 35.53 17.62
CA THR A 462 7.79 36.61 18.44
C THR A 462 7.31 38.02 18.09
N SER A 463 6.66 38.24 16.95
CA SER A 463 6.16 39.54 16.51
C SER A 463 4.72 39.83 16.92
N GLY A 464 4.03 38.90 17.60
CA GLY A 464 2.65 39.07 18.08
C GLY A 464 2.51 39.45 19.56
N SER A 465 3.63 39.69 20.28
CA SER A 465 3.63 40.06 21.69
C SER A 465 4.42 41.37 21.96
N ALA A 466 4.19 42.40 21.14
CA ALA A 466 4.65 43.75 21.40
C ALA A 466 3.46 44.74 21.41
#